data_ca7d6efc18f373d0e28db0aedba909fb
#
_entry.id   ca7d6efc18f373d0e28db0aedba909fb
#
_cell.length_a   1.000
_cell.length_b   1.000
_cell.length_c   1.000
_cell.angle_alpha   90.00
_cell.angle_beta   90.00
_cell.angle_gamma   90.00
#
_symmetry.space_group_name_H-M   'P 1'
#
loop_
_entity.id
_entity.type
_entity.pdbx_description
1 polymer ?
#
loop_
_entity_poly.entity_id
_entity_poly.type
_entity_poly.pdbx_seq_one_letter_code
_entity_poly.pdbx_strand_id
1 'polypeptide(L)'
;IPNQNLFRIASERTTFIDAFKMADNVLNSGVRSVTDLVVKPGLINLDFADIRIVMSEMGKAIMGTGEAEGEPRAVKAAEAAISNPLLGDTSIAGAKGVLINITGGMDMTLFEVDEAANRIRTEVAPDANIIFGSTFDEKLDGKMRVSVVATGIA
;
A
#
# COMPACT_ATOMS: atom_id res chain seq x y z
N ILE A 1 -5.75 -12.19 1.93
CA ILE A 1 -4.35 -12.60 1.65
C ILE A 1 -4.33 -14.11 1.44
N PRO A 2 -3.97 -14.58 0.25
CA PRO A 2 -3.84 -16.03 0.04
C PRO A 2 -2.72 -16.60 0.92
N ASN A 3 -3.03 -17.62 1.71
CA ASN A 3 -2.04 -18.24 2.60
C ASN A 3 -0.84 -18.82 1.84
N GLN A 4 -1.04 -19.26 0.60
CA GLN A 4 0.04 -19.75 -0.24
C GLN A 4 1.14 -18.71 -0.46
N ASN A 5 0.79 -17.43 -0.46
CA ASN A 5 1.77 -16.36 -0.66
C ASN A 5 2.73 -16.21 0.52
N LEU A 6 2.37 -16.75 1.69
CA LEU A 6 3.26 -16.75 2.84
C LEU A 6 4.53 -17.58 2.60
N PHE A 7 4.45 -18.59 1.75
CA PHE A 7 5.64 -19.39 1.41
C PHE A 7 6.71 -18.60 0.68
N ARG A 8 6.34 -17.48 0.05
CA ARG A 8 7.27 -16.62 -0.66
C ARG A 8 8.16 -15.80 0.29
N ILE A 9 7.67 -15.55 1.51
CA ILE A 9 8.39 -14.76 2.52
C ILE A 9 8.86 -15.61 3.69
N ALA A 10 8.38 -16.85 3.80
CA ALA A 10 8.76 -17.77 4.85
C ALA A 10 10.05 -18.51 4.47
N SER A 11 10.86 -18.83 5.47
CA SER A 11 12.04 -19.68 5.31
C SER A 11 11.76 -21.08 5.86
N GLU A 12 12.67 -22.02 5.64
CA GLU A 12 12.57 -23.37 6.19
C GLU A 12 12.50 -23.38 7.73
N ARG A 13 13.03 -22.33 8.37
CA ARG A 13 13.02 -22.19 9.82
C ARG A 13 11.78 -21.51 10.36
N THR A 14 10.90 -21.03 9.50
CA THR A 14 9.67 -20.35 9.91
C THR A 14 8.68 -21.39 10.42
N THR A 15 8.24 -21.23 11.67
CA THR A 15 7.21 -22.10 12.26
C THR A 15 5.82 -21.70 11.77
N PHE A 16 4.82 -22.57 11.97
CA PHE A 16 3.43 -22.23 11.69
C PHE A 16 2.97 -20.99 12.44
N ILE A 17 3.35 -20.89 13.72
CA ILE A 17 2.99 -19.74 14.55
C ILE A 17 3.59 -18.46 13.97
N ASP A 18 4.86 -18.51 13.58
CA ASP A 18 5.53 -17.34 12.98
C ASP A 18 4.90 -16.97 11.64
N ALA A 19 4.53 -17.95 10.82
CA ALA A 19 3.89 -17.71 9.54
C ALA A 19 2.54 -17.00 9.72
N PHE A 20 1.73 -17.43 10.68
CA PHE A 20 0.46 -16.78 10.99
C PHE A 20 0.66 -15.38 11.55
N LYS A 21 1.71 -15.15 12.35
CA LYS A 21 2.05 -13.80 12.81
C LYS A 21 2.44 -12.89 11.66
N MET A 22 3.14 -13.40 10.66
CA MET A 22 3.47 -12.63 9.45
C MET A 22 2.20 -12.21 8.71
N ALA A 23 1.22 -13.11 8.57
CA ALA A 23 -0.06 -12.79 7.96
C ALA A 23 -0.82 -11.73 8.77
N ASP A 24 -0.85 -11.89 10.08
CA ASP A 24 -1.50 -10.93 10.97
C ASP A 24 -0.85 -9.55 10.87
N ASN A 25 0.47 -9.48 10.78
CA ASN A 25 1.20 -8.24 10.64
C ASN A 25 0.88 -7.55 9.31
N VAL A 26 0.76 -8.30 8.22
CA VAL A 26 0.38 -7.75 6.92
C VAL A 26 -1.02 -7.15 6.97
N LEU A 27 -1.98 -7.88 7.55
CA LEU A 27 -3.35 -7.39 7.68
C LEU A 27 -3.41 -6.15 8.57
N ASN A 28 -2.69 -6.17 9.70
CA ASN A 28 -2.61 -5.03 10.60
C ASN A 28 -2.04 -3.79 9.89
N SER A 29 -0.98 -3.96 9.11
CA SER A 29 -0.40 -2.87 8.32
C SER A 29 -1.38 -2.33 7.29
N GLY A 30 -2.14 -3.22 6.63
CA GLY A 30 -3.15 -2.82 5.67
C GLY A 30 -4.26 -2.01 6.30
N VAL A 31 -4.81 -2.47 7.41
CA VAL A 31 -5.87 -1.77 8.15
C VAL A 31 -5.36 -0.42 8.65
N ARG A 32 -4.15 -0.38 9.21
CA ARG A 32 -3.55 0.88 9.69
C ARG A 32 -3.32 1.87 8.56
N SER A 33 -2.89 1.40 7.39
CA SER A 33 -2.64 2.31 6.26
C SER A 33 -3.92 3.02 5.82
N VAL A 34 -5.07 2.36 5.92
CA VAL A 34 -6.37 2.97 5.64
C VAL A 34 -6.80 3.90 6.77
N THR A 35 -6.72 3.43 8.00
CA THR A 35 -7.16 4.20 9.18
C THR A 35 -6.33 5.46 9.37
N ASP A 36 -5.01 5.37 9.18
CA ASP A 36 -4.10 6.50 9.37
C ASP A 36 -4.40 7.65 8.41
N LEU A 37 -4.92 7.37 7.23
CA LEU A 37 -5.30 8.41 6.28
C LEU A 37 -6.41 9.30 6.80
N VAL A 38 -7.25 8.78 7.70
CA VAL A 38 -8.36 9.53 8.29
C VAL A 38 -7.94 10.21 9.60
N VAL A 39 -7.18 9.51 10.45
CA VAL A 39 -6.96 9.96 11.83
C VAL A 39 -5.63 10.64 12.07
N LYS A 40 -4.60 10.37 11.27
CA LYS A 40 -3.28 10.95 11.45
C LYS A 40 -3.09 12.19 10.58
N PRO A 41 -2.43 13.25 11.08
CA PRO A 41 -2.08 14.40 10.25
C PRO A 41 -1.07 14.01 9.17
N GLY A 42 -1.20 14.62 8.00
CA GLY A 42 -0.33 14.38 6.86
C GLY A 42 -0.45 15.51 5.85
N LEU A 43 0.25 15.38 4.74
CA LEU A 43 0.19 16.35 3.65
C LEU A 43 -1.17 16.31 2.95
N ILE A 44 -1.73 15.13 2.79
CA ILE A 44 -3.02 14.91 2.14
C ILE A 44 -3.83 13.97 3.02
N ASN A 45 -4.92 14.48 3.56
CA ASN A 45 -5.82 13.69 4.39
C ASN A 45 -7.08 13.34 3.58
N LEU A 46 -7.62 12.17 3.87
CA LEU A 46 -8.86 11.70 3.26
C LEU A 46 -9.94 11.63 4.33
N ASP A 47 -11.19 11.86 3.93
CA ASP A 47 -12.31 11.59 4.80
C ASP A 47 -12.84 10.17 4.58
N PHE A 48 -13.72 9.73 5.46
CA PHE A 48 -14.27 8.38 5.39
C PHE A 48 -15.07 8.14 4.10
N ALA A 49 -15.70 9.17 3.57
CA ALA A 49 -16.51 9.06 2.35
C ALA A 49 -15.64 8.71 1.14
N ASP A 50 -14.46 9.30 1.03
CA ASP A 50 -13.52 8.99 -0.07
C ASP A 50 -13.06 7.54 -0.02
N ILE A 51 -12.72 7.06 1.17
CA ILE A 51 -12.29 5.67 1.36
C ILE A 51 -13.44 4.71 1.04
N ARG A 52 -14.65 5.05 1.45
CA ARG A 52 -15.82 4.22 1.20
C ARG A 52 -16.07 3.97 -0.28
N ILE A 53 -15.86 4.97 -1.13
CA ILE A 53 -16.03 4.82 -2.58
C ILE A 53 -15.14 3.70 -3.13
N VAL A 54 -13.87 3.67 -2.72
CA VAL A 54 -12.92 2.64 -3.15
C VAL A 54 -13.27 1.29 -2.55
N MET A 55 -13.56 1.24 -1.25
CA MET A 55 -13.76 -0.02 -0.53
C MET A 55 -15.11 -0.67 -0.82
N SER A 56 -16.04 0.05 -1.45
CA SER A 56 -17.35 -0.49 -1.81
C SER A 56 -17.37 -1.27 -3.13
N GLU A 57 -16.27 -1.28 -3.87
CA GLU A 57 -16.18 -2.04 -5.11
C GLU A 57 -16.29 -3.54 -4.83
N MET A 58 -17.09 -4.23 -5.64
CA MET A 58 -17.29 -5.67 -5.49
C MET A 58 -16.11 -6.44 -6.07
N GLY A 59 -15.87 -7.63 -5.53
CA GLY A 59 -14.79 -8.50 -5.94
C GLY A 59 -13.72 -8.64 -4.89
N LYS A 60 -12.56 -9.11 -5.31
CA LYS A 60 -11.43 -9.30 -4.42
C LYS A 60 -10.72 -7.97 -4.16
N ALA A 61 -10.13 -7.87 -2.98
CA ALA A 61 -9.22 -6.77 -2.64
C ALA A 61 -7.84 -7.36 -2.33
N ILE A 62 -6.82 -6.68 -2.79
CA ILE A 62 -5.44 -7.06 -2.51
C ILE A 62 -4.71 -5.85 -1.94
N MET A 63 -3.64 -6.11 -1.20
CA MET A 63 -2.81 -5.05 -0.65
C MET A 63 -1.34 -5.38 -0.82
N GLY A 64 -0.53 -4.33 -0.93
CA GLY A 64 0.91 -4.45 -0.97
C GLY A 64 1.55 -3.25 -0.30
N THR A 65 2.74 -3.44 0.23
CA THR A 65 3.51 -2.41 0.91
C THR A 65 4.94 -2.45 0.42
N GLY A 66 5.51 -1.28 0.19
CA GLY A 66 6.91 -1.14 -0.17
C GLY A 66 7.54 0.01 0.60
N GLU A 67 8.80 -0.11 0.91
CA GLU A 67 9.56 0.89 1.66
C GLU A 67 10.91 1.09 0.99
N ALA A 68 11.38 2.33 0.92
CA ALA A 68 12.66 2.66 0.32
C ALA A 68 13.29 3.87 0.99
N GLU A 69 14.61 3.97 0.87
CA GLU A 69 15.38 5.11 1.33
C GLU A 69 16.34 5.57 0.23
N GLY A 70 16.85 6.78 0.34
CA GLY A 70 17.68 7.39 -0.69
C GLY A 70 16.86 7.86 -1.88
N GLU A 71 17.51 8.32 -2.93
CA GLU A 71 16.82 8.77 -4.13
C GLU A 71 16.92 7.72 -5.25
N PRO A 72 15.86 7.52 -6.03
CA PRO A 72 14.50 8.08 -5.92
C PRO A 72 13.60 7.20 -5.03
N ARG A 73 13.54 7.51 -3.73
CA ARG A 73 12.81 6.68 -2.74
C ARG A 73 11.32 6.54 -3.06
N ALA A 74 10.70 7.60 -3.56
CA ALA A 74 9.27 7.59 -3.88
C ALA A 74 8.93 6.54 -4.93
N VAL A 75 9.65 6.53 -6.04
CA VAL A 75 9.46 5.58 -7.13
C VAL A 75 9.79 4.16 -6.68
N LYS A 76 10.90 3.99 -5.96
CA LYS A 76 11.31 2.67 -5.45
C LYS A 76 10.31 2.07 -4.47
N ALA A 77 9.77 2.89 -3.55
CA ALA A 77 8.76 2.43 -2.59
C ALA A 77 7.48 2.03 -3.32
N ALA A 78 7.04 2.82 -4.31
CA ALA A 78 5.87 2.50 -5.11
C ALA A 78 6.05 1.20 -5.90
N GLU A 79 7.20 1.01 -6.54
CA GLU A 79 7.50 -0.22 -7.27
C GLU A 79 7.53 -1.43 -6.34
N ALA A 80 8.10 -1.29 -5.15
CA ALA A 80 8.11 -2.36 -4.16
C ALA A 80 6.70 -2.72 -3.70
N ALA A 81 5.82 -1.73 -3.54
CA ALA A 81 4.44 -1.95 -3.13
C ALA A 81 3.65 -2.76 -4.18
N ILE A 82 3.78 -2.40 -5.45
CA ILE A 82 3.06 -3.10 -6.52
C ILE A 82 3.67 -4.46 -6.87
N SER A 83 4.90 -4.71 -6.44
CA SER A 83 5.61 -5.98 -6.65
C SER A 83 5.68 -6.83 -5.39
N ASN A 84 4.93 -6.49 -4.35
CA ASN A 84 4.99 -7.20 -3.07
C ASN A 84 4.72 -8.70 -3.26
N PRO A 85 5.56 -9.60 -2.71
CA PRO A 85 5.36 -11.04 -2.86
C PRO A 85 4.00 -11.56 -2.40
N LEU A 86 3.35 -10.86 -1.47
CA LEU A 86 2.02 -11.26 -0.97
C LEU A 86 0.91 -11.00 -1.97
N LEU A 87 1.14 -10.21 -3.01
CA LEU A 87 0.20 -10.06 -4.13
C LEU A 87 0.19 -11.30 -5.02
N GLY A 88 1.25 -12.08 -5.01
CA GLY A 88 1.38 -13.28 -5.86
C GLY A 88 1.42 -12.89 -7.33
N ASP A 89 0.68 -13.64 -8.13
CA ASP A 89 0.55 -13.38 -9.57
C ASP A 89 -0.59 -12.40 -9.87
N THR A 90 -1.27 -11.88 -8.84
CA THR A 90 -2.37 -10.94 -9.00
C THR A 90 -1.82 -9.56 -9.33
N SER A 91 -2.41 -8.93 -10.34
CA SER A 91 -2.02 -7.59 -10.77
C SER A 91 -3.06 -6.56 -10.33
N ILE A 92 -2.62 -5.35 -9.99
CA ILE A 92 -3.52 -4.24 -9.71
C ILE A 92 -4.11 -3.63 -10.98
N ALA A 93 -3.66 -4.06 -12.16
CA ALA A 93 -4.10 -3.50 -13.44
C ALA A 93 -5.61 -3.68 -13.68
N GLY A 94 -6.20 -4.74 -13.13
CA GLY A 94 -7.64 -5.00 -13.25
C GLY A 94 -8.49 -4.40 -12.14
N ALA A 95 -7.91 -3.65 -11.23
CA ALA A 95 -8.64 -3.07 -10.10
C ALA A 95 -9.56 -1.94 -10.56
N LYS A 96 -10.74 -1.85 -9.95
CA LYS A 96 -11.70 -0.77 -10.19
C LYS A 96 -11.50 0.39 -9.24
N GLY A 97 -10.94 0.13 -8.06
CA GLY A 97 -10.61 1.15 -7.08
C GLY A 97 -9.23 0.90 -6.51
N VAL A 98 -8.50 1.97 -6.25
CA VAL A 98 -7.16 1.89 -5.67
C VAL A 98 -7.02 2.96 -4.60
N LEU A 99 -6.62 2.56 -3.42
CA LEU A 99 -6.30 3.45 -2.32
C LEU A 99 -4.79 3.39 -2.08
N ILE A 100 -4.15 4.55 -2.09
CA ILE A 100 -2.71 4.67 -1.92
C ILE A 100 -2.42 5.47 -0.66
N ASN A 101 -1.67 4.89 0.26
CA ASN A 101 -1.17 5.61 1.43
C ASN A 101 0.34 5.78 1.28
N ILE A 102 0.79 7.01 1.31
CA ILE A 102 2.20 7.35 1.22
C ILE A 102 2.63 7.92 2.57
N THR A 103 3.46 7.16 3.28
CA THR A 103 3.94 7.55 4.62
C THR A 103 5.42 7.86 4.55
N GLY A 104 5.81 8.95 5.18
CA GLY A 104 7.21 9.35 5.26
C GLY A 104 7.49 10.14 6.52
N GLY A 105 8.76 10.44 6.74
CA GLY A 105 9.17 11.34 7.82
C GLY A 105 8.83 12.79 7.49
N MET A 106 9.20 13.68 8.38
CA MET A 106 8.94 15.12 8.19
C MET A 106 9.70 15.71 7.01
N ASP A 107 10.67 14.99 6.47
CA ASP A 107 11.43 15.38 5.29
C ASP A 107 10.75 15.03 3.95
N MET A 108 9.62 14.33 4.00
CA MET A 108 8.85 13.96 2.81
C MET A 108 8.27 15.19 2.15
N THR A 109 8.44 15.31 0.83
CA THR A 109 7.93 16.45 0.07
C THR A 109 6.66 16.08 -0.70
N LEU A 110 5.87 17.09 -1.03
CA LEU A 110 4.67 16.91 -1.87
C LEU A 110 5.04 16.36 -3.25
N PHE A 111 6.19 16.76 -3.78
CA PHE A 111 6.70 16.25 -5.06
C PHE A 111 6.92 14.73 -5.00
N GLU A 112 7.48 14.23 -3.89
CA GLU A 112 7.69 12.80 -3.71
C GLU A 112 6.36 12.02 -3.61
N VAL A 113 5.37 12.59 -2.94
CA VAL A 113 4.03 12.01 -2.87
C VAL A 113 3.44 11.87 -4.28
N ASP A 114 3.56 12.91 -5.08
CA ASP A 114 3.06 12.92 -6.46
C ASP A 114 3.79 11.89 -7.33
N GLU A 115 5.11 11.79 -7.21
CA GLU A 115 5.89 10.79 -7.94
C GLU A 115 5.45 9.36 -7.64
N ALA A 116 5.26 9.04 -6.36
CA ALA A 116 4.83 7.71 -5.94
C ALA A 116 3.43 7.39 -6.49
N ALA A 117 2.51 8.34 -6.37
CA ALA A 117 1.14 8.19 -6.87
C ALA A 117 1.12 7.98 -8.39
N ASN A 118 1.91 8.76 -9.13
CA ASN A 118 1.99 8.65 -10.59
C ASN A 118 2.57 7.31 -11.02
N ARG A 119 3.58 6.80 -10.31
CA ARG A 119 4.15 5.49 -10.62
C ARG A 119 3.11 4.37 -10.51
N ILE A 120 2.26 4.45 -9.49
CA ILE A 120 1.19 3.45 -9.30
C ILE A 120 0.10 3.63 -10.36
N ARG A 121 -0.25 4.85 -10.72
CA ARG A 121 -1.26 5.12 -11.75
C ARG A 121 -0.91 4.51 -13.10
N THR A 122 0.36 4.36 -13.42
CA THR A 122 0.77 3.72 -14.69
C THR A 122 0.46 2.24 -14.73
N GLU A 123 0.23 1.60 -13.57
CA GLU A 123 -0.04 0.17 -13.46
C GLU A 123 -1.54 -0.16 -13.41
N VAL A 124 -2.42 0.83 -13.30
CA VAL A 124 -3.86 0.61 -13.18
C VAL A 124 -4.60 1.12 -14.41
N ALA A 125 -5.82 0.61 -14.60
CA ALA A 125 -6.66 1.03 -15.71
C ALA A 125 -7.01 2.52 -15.62
N PRO A 126 -7.08 3.25 -16.75
CA PRO A 126 -7.38 4.69 -16.73
C PRO A 126 -8.73 5.06 -16.12
N ASP A 127 -9.68 4.12 -16.12
CA ASP A 127 -11.02 4.32 -15.56
C ASP A 127 -11.14 3.91 -14.08
N ALA A 128 -10.07 3.45 -13.47
CA ALA A 128 -10.08 3.10 -12.06
C ALA A 128 -10.21 4.35 -11.19
N ASN A 129 -10.95 4.22 -10.08
CA ASN A 129 -11.00 5.26 -9.05
C ASN A 129 -9.72 5.18 -8.21
N ILE A 130 -8.89 6.19 -8.32
CA ILE A 130 -7.62 6.25 -7.58
C ILE A 130 -7.72 7.37 -6.55
N ILE A 131 -7.55 6.99 -5.29
CA ILE A 131 -7.54 7.94 -4.17
C ILE A 131 -6.21 7.77 -3.46
N PHE A 132 -5.54 8.88 -3.19
CA PHE A 132 -4.29 8.83 -2.46
C PHE A 132 -4.26 9.86 -1.33
N GLY A 133 -3.57 9.50 -0.27
CA GLY A 133 -3.32 10.37 0.86
C GLY A 133 -1.92 10.14 1.39
N SER A 134 -1.50 10.99 2.29
CA SER A 134 -0.18 10.87 2.91
C SER A 134 -0.28 11.07 4.41
N THR A 135 0.59 10.37 5.12
CA THR A 135 0.72 10.48 6.57
C THR A 135 2.18 10.66 6.93
N PHE A 136 2.42 11.19 8.12
CA PHE A 136 3.77 11.34 8.66
C PHE A 136 4.03 10.31 9.75
N ASP A 137 5.23 9.75 9.74
CA ASP A 137 5.75 8.91 10.81
C ASP A 137 7.21 9.28 11.02
N GLU A 138 7.52 9.83 12.19
CA GLU A 138 8.88 10.27 12.51
C GLU A 138 9.91 9.14 12.43
N LYS A 139 9.49 7.90 12.62
CA LYS A 139 10.35 6.72 12.50
C LYS A 139 10.83 6.49 11.07
N LEU A 140 10.20 7.12 10.09
CA LEU A 140 10.53 6.98 8.68
C LEU A 140 11.36 8.14 8.14
N ASP A 141 12.00 8.95 8.99
CA ASP A 141 12.90 9.99 8.51
C ASP A 141 13.96 9.40 7.58
N GLY A 142 14.10 9.99 6.39
CA GLY A 142 14.97 9.48 5.35
C GLY A 142 14.38 8.35 4.51
N LYS A 143 13.20 7.86 4.86
CA LYS A 143 12.53 6.73 4.19
C LYS A 143 11.14 7.10 3.74
N MET A 144 10.60 6.32 2.80
CA MET A 144 9.20 6.40 2.42
C MET A 144 8.60 5.00 2.36
N ARG A 145 7.37 4.90 2.82
CA ARG A 145 6.57 3.68 2.71
C ARG A 145 5.35 3.97 1.85
N VAL A 146 5.09 3.09 0.90
CA VAL A 146 3.89 3.16 0.07
C VAL A 146 3.07 1.91 0.34
N SER A 147 1.82 2.09 0.69
CA SER A 147 0.86 1.00 0.88
C SER A 147 -0.26 1.17 -0.13
N VAL A 148 -0.61 0.09 -0.80
CA VAL A 148 -1.64 0.08 -1.84
C VAL A 148 -2.71 -0.92 -1.47
N VAL A 149 -3.97 -0.49 -1.54
CA VAL A 149 -5.12 -1.38 -1.45
C VAL A 149 -5.88 -1.27 -2.76
N ALA A 150 -5.94 -2.36 -3.51
CA ALA A 150 -6.64 -2.40 -4.78
C ALA A 150 -7.92 -3.24 -4.62
N THR A 151 -9.03 -2.70 -5.06
CA THR A 151 -10.35 -3.31 -4.89
C THR A 151 -11.03 -3.55 -6.24
N GLY A 152 -12.09 -4.37 -6.24
CA GLY A 152 -12.83 -4.65 -7.46
C GLY A 152 -12.08 -5.53 -8.45
N ILE A 153 -11.26 -6.43 -7.96
CA ILE A 153 -10.53 -7.38 -8.80
C ILE A 153 -11.40 -8.59 -9.07
N ALA A 154 -11.56 -8.91 -10.33
CA ALA A 154 -12.37 -10.04 -10.77
C ALA A 154 -11.69 -11.39 -10.48
#